data_1ca693b7e002dbf61d8cd0516f158c2c
#
_entry.id   1ca693b7e002dbf61d8cd0516f158c2c
#
_cell.length_a   1.000
_cell.length_b   1.000
_cell.length_c   1.000
_cell.angle_alpha   90.00
_cell.angle_beta   90.00
_cell.angle_gamma   90.00
#
_symmetry.space_group_name_H-M   'P 1'
#
loop_
_entity.id
_entity.type
_entity.pdbx_description
1 polymer ?
#
loop_
_entity_poly.entity_id
_entity_poly.type
_entity_poly.pdbx_seq_one_letter_code
_entity_poly.pdbx_strand_id
1 'polypeptide(L)'
;EINNYSVSAGVVARTEEFDIIHAHDWLTFPAGIHAKKVSGKPLCIHVHATDFDRSRGKVNPTVYSIEKDGMDNADCIMCVSELTRQTVINQYHQDPRKCFAMHNAVYPLRQELQDIPRPDHTGKEKVVTFLGRLTMQKGPEYFVEAANMVLHRTRNVRFCMAGSGDMMDAMIYLAAERGIADRFHFPGFMRGKEVYECLKASDVYVMPSVSEPFGISPLE
;
A
#
# COMPACT_ATOMS: atom_id res chain seq x y z
N GLU A 1 -6.36 -21.20 4.05
CA GLU A 1 -5.84 -20.33 5.15
C GLU A 1 -6.95 -19.41 5.67
N ILE A 2 -7.65 -18.64 4.84
CA ILE A 2 -8.74 -17.70 5.24
C ILE A 2 -9.81 -18.39 6.08
N ASN A 3 -10.25 -19.59 5.65
CA ASN A 3 -11.26 -20.36 6.39
C ASN A 3 -10.78 -20.76 7.80
N ASN A 4 -9.52 -21.20 7.91
CA ASN A 4 -8.96 -21.58 9.23
C ASN A 4 -8.85 -20.36 10.14
N TYR A 5 -8.44 -19.22 9.62
CA TYR A 5 -8.41 -17.97 10.36
C TYR A 5 -9.81 -17.55 10.82
N SER A 6 -10.81 -17.69 9.96
CA SER A 6 -12.21 -17.42 10.29
C SER A 6 -12.72 -18.31 11.43
N VAL A 7 -12.40 -19.61 11.41
CA VAL A 7 -12.77 -20.55 12.49
C VAL A 7 -12.12 -20.14 13.81
N SER A 8 -10.82 -19.84 13.79
CA SER A 8 -10.09 -19.40 14.99
C SER A 8 -10.66 -18.10 15.58
N ALA A 9 -11.01 -17.14 14.72
CA ALA A 9 -11.65 -15.89 15.16
C ALA A 9 -13.01 -16.16 15.84
N GLY A 10 -13.79 -17.13 15.34
CA GLY A 10 -15.04 -17.54 15.98
C GLY A 10 -14.84 -18.18 17.36
N VAL A 11 -13.72 -18.89 17.59
CA VAL A 11 -13.38 -19.40 18.93
C VAL A 11 -13.05 -18.25 19.88
N VAL A 12 -12.16 -17.34 19.47
CA VAL A 12 -11.80 -16.16 20.26
C VAL A 12 -13.04 -15.33 20.60
N ALA A 13 -13.93 -15.11 19.64
CA ALA A 13 -15.15 -14.33 19.84
C ALA A 13 -16.15 -14.96 20.84
N ARG A 14 -15.99 -16.23 21.20
CA ARG A 14 -16.80 -16.90 22.24
C ARG A 14 -16.17 -16.85 23.63
N THR A 15 -14.85 -16.68 23.70
CA THR A 15 -14.08 -16.79 24.94
C THR A 15 -13.65 -15.45 25.51
N GLU A 16 -13.50 -14.43 24.64
CA GLU A 16 -13.03 -13.12 25.05
C GLU A 16 -14.20 -12.12 25.20
N GLU A 17 -14.05 -11.19 26.12
CA GLU A 17 -14.96 -10.05 26.27
C GLU A 17 -14.48 -8.87 25.41
N PHE A 18 -15.38 -8.35 24.58
CA PHE A 18 -15.12 -7.19 23.72
C PHE A 18 -16.45 -6.51 23.35
N ASP A 19 -16.37 -5.25 22.90
CA ASP A 19 -17.55 -4.45 22.54
C ASP A 19 -17.78 -4.39 21.03
N ILE A 20 -16.71 -4.46 20.22
CA ILE A 20 -16.78 -4.29 18.78
C ILE A 20 -15.76 -5.20 18.08
N ILE A 21 -16.11 -5.63 16.88
CA ILE A 21 -15.23 -6.37 15.97
C ILE A 21 -14.71 -5.39 14.93
N HIS A 22 -13.38 -5.32 14.75
CA HIS A 22 -12.74 -4.49 13.73
C HIS A 22 -11.90 -5.36 12.81
N ALA A 23 -12.34 -5.52 11.56
CA ALA A 23 -11.68 -6.35 10.56
C ALA A 23 -11.05 -5.48 9.46
N HIS A 24 -9.80 -5.79 9.10
CA HIS A 24 -9.01 -5.02 8.15
C HIS A 24 -8.79 -5.78 6.85
N ASP A 25 -9.26 -5.24 5.75
CA ASP A 25 -9.17 -5.78 4.39
C ASP A 25 -9.79 -7.18 4.20
N TRP A 26 -9.93 -7.58 2.95
CA TRP A 26 -10.69 -8.74 2.51
C TRP A 26 -10.26 -10.08 3.14
N LEU A 27 -8.97 -10.24 3.47
CA LEU A 27 -8.46 -11.46 4.11
C LEU A 27 -9.07 -11.71 5.49
N THR A 28 -9.48 -10.65 6.20
CA THR A 28 -10.03 -10.74 7.56
C THR A 28 -11.56 -10.62 7.61
N PHE A 29 -12.20 -10.20 6.52
CA PHE A 29 -13.66 -10.01 6.51
C PHE A 29 -14.45 -11.28 6.85
N PRO A 30 -14.12 -12.49 6.30
CA PRO A 30 -14.80 -13.72 6.70
C PRO A 30 -14.67 -14.03 8.20
N ALA A 31 -13.53 -13.70 8.79
CA ALA A 31 -13.32 -13.85 10.24
C ALA A 31 -14.19 -12.88 11.04
N GLY A 32 -14.27 -11.62 10.61
CA GLY A 32 -15.15 -10.61 11.21
C GLY A 32 -16.62 -11.01 11.16
N ILE A 33 -17.09 -11.52 10.00
CA ILE A 33 -18.47 -12.01 9.83
C ILE A 33 -18.74 -13.19 10.77
N HIS A 34 -17.81 -14.14 10.89
CA HIS A 34 -17.98 -15.28 11.77
C HIS A 34 -18.00 -14.85 13.25
N ALA A 35 -17.08 -13.96 13.64
CA ALA A 35 -17.06 -13.41 15.00
C ALA A 35 -18.39 -12.69 15.33
N LYS A 36 -18.93 -11.87 14.41
CA LYS A 36 -20.23 -11.23 14.55
C LYS A 36 -21.36 -12.25 14.76
N LYS A 37 -21.38 -13.31 13.96
CA LYS A 37 -22.42 -14.37 14.06
C LYS A 37 -22.42 -15.07 15.40
N VAL A 38 -21.25 -15.30 16.00
CA VAL A 38 -21.16 -16.08 17.27
C VAL A 38 -21.25 -15.21 18.52
N SER A 39 -20.87 -13.92 18.46
CA SER A 39 -20.88 -13.02 19.60
C SER A 39 -22.09 -12.07 19.64
N GLY A 40 -22.73 -11.81 18.49
CA GLY A 40 -23.77 -10.80 18.35
C GLY A 40 -23.24 -9.35 18.41
N LYS A 41 -21.92 -9.15 18.48
CA LYS A 41 -21.29 -7.82 18.56
C LYS A 41 -21.24 -7.14 17.18
N PRO A 42 -21.27 -5.79 17.14
CA PRO A 42 -21.21 -5.06 15.89
C PRO A 42 -19.87 -5.26 15.16
N LEU A 43 -19.94 -5.32 13.82
CA LEU A 43 -18.80 -5.46 12.93
C LEU A 43 -18.50 -4.13 12.24
N CYS A 44 -17.32 -3.59 12.51
CA CYS A 44 -16.72 -2.54 11.71
C CYS A 44 -15.66 -3.14 10.79
N ILE A 45 -15.69 -2.85 9.50
CA ILE A 45 -14.61 -3.20 8.57
C ILE A 45 -13.83 -1.98 8.15
N HIS A 46 -12.55 -2.16 7.89
CA HIS A 46 -11.64 -1.11 7.44
C HIS A 46 -11.06 -1.49 6.09
N VAL A 47 -11.36 -0.69 5.07
CA VAL A 47 -10.93 -0.88 3.69
C VAL A 47 -9.70 -0.02 3.44
N HIS A 48 -8.52 -0.66 3.38
CA HIS A 48 -7.26 0.02 3.06
C HIS A 48 -7.02 0.09 1.55
N ALA A 49 -7.49 -0.91 0.80
CA ALA A 49 -7.53 -0.93 -0.64
C ALA A 49 -8.57 -1.96 -1.10
N THR A 50 -9.16 -1.75 -2.26
CA THR A 50 -10.04 -2.72 -2.91
C THR A 50 -9.30 -3.51 -3.98
N ASP A 51 -9.92 -4.56 -4.49
CA ASP A 51 -9.34 -5.29 -5.63
C ASP A 51 -9.30 -4.44 -6.91
N PHE A 52 -10.16 -3.43 -7.04
CA PHE A 52 -10.06 -2.44 -8.12
C PHE A 52 -8.73 -1.70 -8.11
N ASP A 53 -8.22 -1.36 -6.92
CA ASP A 53 -6.92 -0.69 -6.73
C ASP A 53 -5.77 -1.64 -7.07
N ARG A 54 -5.84 -2.89 -6.60
CA ARG A 54 -4.75 -3.88 -6.72
C ARG A 54 -4.60 -4.40 -8.16
N SER A 55 -5.72 -4.51 -8.89
CA SER A 55 -5.79 -5.15 -10.21
C SER A 55 -5.88 -4.17 -11.39
N ARG A 56 -5.75 -2.86 -11.14
CA ARG A 56 -5.99 -1.81 -12.16
C ARG A 56 -7.37 -1.96 -12.82
N GLY A 57 -8.39 -2.30 -12.02
CA GLY A 57 -9.77 -2.48 -12.49
C GLY A 57 -10.08 -3.86 -13.10
N LYS A 58 -9.10 -4.77 -13.23
CA LYS A 58 -9.32 -6.17 -13.66
C LYS A 58 -9.63 -7.05 -12.46
N VAL A 59 -10.76 -6.83 -11.84
CA VAL A 59 -11.13 -7.38 -10.54
C VAL A 59 -11.21 -8.90 -10.58
N ASN A 60 -10.60 -9.56 -9.57
CA ASN A 60 -10.76 -11.00 -9.35
C ASN A 60 -12.14 -11.29 -8.75
N PRO A 61 -13.00 -12.09 -9.42
CA PRO A 61 -14.37 -12.32 -8.95
C PRO A 61 -14.45 -12.91 -7.53
N THR A 62 -13.48 -13.76 -7.14
CA THR A 62 -13.45 -14.36 -5.80
C THR A 62 -13.13 -13.30 -4.74
N VAL A 63 -12.14 -12.44 -4.99
CA VAL A 63 -11.78 -11.36 -4.06
C VAL A 63 -12.94 -10.36 -3.94
N TYR A 64 -13.52 -9.96 -5.07
CA TYR A 64 -14.70 -9.08 -5.10
C TYR A 64 -15.85 -9.64 -4.27
N SER A 65 -16.14 -10.95 -4.41
CA SER A 65 -17.21 -11.61 -3.66
C SER A 65 -16.95 -11.55 -2.14
N ILE A 66 -15.70 -11.79 -1.71
CA ILE A 66 -15.32 -11.72 -0.29
C ILE A 66 -15.40 -10.29 0.23
N GLU A 67 -14.90 -9.31 -0.54
CA GLU A 67 -14.99 -7.89 -0.19
C GLU A 67 -16.46 -7.46 -0.05
N LYS A 68 -17.28 -7.81 -1.04
CA LYS A 68 -18.71 -7.49 -1.05
C LYS A 68 -19.45 -8.13 0.14
N ASP A 69 -19.22 -9.41 0.42
CA ASP A 69 -19.84 -10.11 1.55
C ASP A 69 -19.44 -9.46 2.90
N GLY A 70 -18.15 -9.09 3.04
CA GLY A 70 -17.68 -8.32 4.20
C GLY A 70 -18.41 -7.00 4.36
N MET A 71 -18.51 -6.24 3.29
CA MET A 71 -19.20 -4.94 3.27
C MET A 71 -20.70 -5.07 3.55
N ASP A 72 -21.38 -6.07 2.98
CA ASP A 72 -22.81 -6.29 3.17
C ASP A 72 -23.15 -6.65 4.62
N ASN A 73 -22.28 -7.41 5.30
CA ASN A 73 -22.47 -7.85 6.69
C ASN A 73 -21.99 -6.83 7.74
N ALA A 74 -21.26 -5.79 7.34
CA ALA A 74 -20.74 -4.76 8.23
C ALA A 74 -21.82 -3.77 8.69
N ASP A 75 -21.77 -3.38 9.96
CA ASP A 75 -22.57 -2.29 10.54
C ASP A 75 -21.94 -0.93 10.23
N CYS A 76 -20.62 -0.88 10.08
CA CYS A 76 -19.84 0.31 9.74
C CYS A 76 -18.71 -0.06 8.77
N ILE A 77 -18.46 0.80 7.78
CA ILE A 77 -17.37 0.67 6.80
C ILE A 77 -16.48 1.90 6.89
N MET A 78 -15.27 1.72 7.39
CA MET A 78 -14.22 2.73 7.38
C MET A 78 -13.40 2.60 6.10
N CYS A 79 -13.19 3.69 5.39
CA CYS A 79 -12.40 3.78 4.17
C CYS A 79 -11.24 4.73 4.39
N VAL A 80 -10.04 4.38 3.97
CA VAL A 80 -8.83 5.19 4.22
C VAL A 80 -8.82 6.55 3.52
N SER A 81 -9.74 6.77 2.59
CA SER A 81 -9.89 8.05 1.90
C SER A 81 -11.30 8.22 1.34
N GLU A 82 -11.64 9.44 0.93
CA GLU A 82 -12.89 9.69 0.20
C GLU A 82 -12.92 8.97 -1.14
N LEU A 83 -11.77 8.82 -1.82
CA LEU A 83 -11.65 8.04 -3.06
C LEU A 83 -12.07 6.57 -2.81
N THR A 84 -11.53 5.94 -1.77
CA THR A 84 -11.89 4.56 -1.39
C THR A 84 -13.36 4.47 -0.99
N ARG A 85 -13.88 5.47 -0.25
CA ARG A 85 -15.29 5.54 0.12
C ARG A 85 -16.20 5.58 -1.12
N GLN A 86 -15.87 6.39 -2.11
CA GLN A 86 -16.63 6.45 -3.36
C GLN A 86 -16.56 5.13 -4.15
N THR A 87 -15.41 4.47 -4.16
CA THR A 87 -15.27 3.13 -4.76
C THR A 87 -16.18 2.13 -4.06
N VAL A 88 -16.22 2.10 -2.73
CA VAL A 88 -17.07 1.23 -1.92
C VAL A 88 -18.56 1.49 -2.21
N ILE A 89 -18.99 2.74 -2.27
CA ILE A 89 -20.37 3.09 -2.57
C ILE A 89 -20.74 2.69 -4.01
N ASN A 90 -19.90 3.07 -4.98
CA ASN A 90 -20.27 2.95 -6.40
C ASN A 90 -20.04 1.56 -6.95
N GLN A 91 -18.94 0.87 -6.58
CA GLN A 91 -18.56 -0.42 -7.16
C GLN A 91 -19.09 -1.61 -6.36
N TYR A 92 -19.24 -1.46 -5.03
CA TYR A 92 -19.79 -2.50 -4.16
C TYR A 92 -21.23 -2.22 -3.75
N HIS A 93 -21.82 -1.12 -4.22
CA HIS A 93 -23.22 -0.72 -3.99
C HIS A 93 -23.60 -0.65 -2.49
N GLN A 94 -22.71 -0.05 -1.69
CA GLN A 94 -22.93 0.08 -0.26
C GLN A 94 -23.71 1.33 0.09
N ASP A 95 -24.49 1.25 1.19
CA ASP A 95 -25.24 2.41 1.72
C ASP A 95 -24.26 3.50 2.19
N PRO A 96 -24.32 4.72 1.62
CA PRO A 96 -23.44 5.81 2.03
C PRO A 96 -23.49 6.17 3.51
N ARG A 97 -24.61 5.85 4.21
CA ARG A 97 -24.80 6.15 5.62
C ARG A 97 -23.95 5.31 6.56
N LYS A 98 -23.49 4.13 6.11
CA LYS A 98 -22.58 3.29 6.89
C LYS A 98 -21.11 3.39 6.44
N CYS A 99 -20.81 4.22 5.43
CA CYS A 99 -19.46 4.37 4.86
C CYS A 99 -18.85 5.70 5.30
N PHE A 100 -17.68 5.64 5.95
CA PHE A 100 -16.97 6.79 6.50
C PHE A 100 -15.55 6.85 5.99
N ALA A 101 -15.07 8.05 5.58
CA ALA A 101 -13.66 8.27 5.28
C ALA A 101 -12.89 8.52 6.58
N MET A 102 -11.91 7.65 6.86
CA MET A 102 -11.04 7.69 8.03
C MET A 102 -9.59 7.59 7.56
N HIS A 103 -8.91 8.72 7.50
CA HIS A 103 -7.55 8.80 6.99
C HIS A 103 -6.57 8.04 7.89
N ASN A 104 -5.61 7.37 7.27
CA ASN A 104 -4.45 6.86 7.97
C ASN A 104 -3.60 8.03 8.51
N ALA A 105 -2.73 7.72 9.43
CA ALA A 105 -1.77 8.67 9.97
C ALA A 105 -0.38 8.04 10.07
N VAL A 106 0.63 8.87 10.17
CA VAL A 106 1.99 8.49 10.52
C VAL A 106 2.33 9.05 11.88
N TYR A 107 3.17 8.34 12.63
CA TYR A 107 3.73 8.90 13.86
C TYR A 107 4.67 10.05 13.52
N PRO A 108 4.71 11.12 14.33
CA PRO A 108 5.74 12.13 14.21
C PRO A 108 7.14 11.49 14.19
N LEU A 109 7.98 11.99 13.29
CA LEU A 109 9.34 11.47 13.16
C LEU A 109 10.06 11.58 14.51
N ARG A 110 10.64 10.47 14.99
CA ARG A 110 11.44 10.48 16.21
C ARG A 110 12.63 11.40 16.02
N GLN A 111 13.06 12.11 17.08
CA GLN A 111 14.18 13.07 17.03
C GLN A 111 15.45 12.44 16.41
N GLU A 112 15.75 11.20 16.78
CA GLU A 112 16.89 10.43 16.26
C GLU A 112 16.89 10.28 14.73
N LEU A 113 15.70 10.24 14.12
CA LEU A 113 15.52 10.14 12.66
C LEU A 113 15.55 11.50 11.98
N GLN A 114 15.16 12.57 12.70
CA GLN A 114 15.31 13.96 12.23
C GLN A 114 16.77 14.35 12.12
N ASP A 115 17.62 13.87 13.03
CA ASP A 115 19.05 14.15 13.13
C ASP A 115 19.90 13.34 12.14
N ILE A 116 19.30 12.45 11.32
CA ILE A 116 20.02 11.76 10.23
C ILE A 116 20.57 12.84 9.28
N PRO A 117 21.91 12.92 9.11
CA PRO A 117 22.48 13.92 8.23
C PRO A 117 22.12 13.64 6.77
N ARG A 118 21.75 14.68 6.04
CA ARG A 118 21.64 14.56 4.59
C ARG A 118 23.06 14.42 4.02
N PRO A 119 23.32 13.37 3.19
CA PRO A 119 24.60 13.25 2.52
C PRO A 119 24.89 14.50 1.67
N ASP A 120 26.15 14.94 1.69
CA ASP A 120 26.59 16.03 0.80
C ASP A 120 26.64 15.52 -0.64
N HIS A 121 25.74 16.03 -1.47
CA HIS A 121 25.67 15.77 -2.90
C HIS A 121 26.20 16.94 -3.75
N THR A 122 26.86 17.93 -3.14
CA THR A 122 27.42 19.07 -3.87
C THR A 122 28.41 18.59 -4.95
N GLY A 123 28.08 18.88 -6.20
CA GLY A 123 28.87 18.44 -7.36
C GLY A 123 28.75 16.94 -7.71
N LYS A 124 27.90 16.20 -7.02
CA LYS A 124 27.62 14.78 -7.31
C LYS A 124 26.35 14.59 -8.14
N GLU A 125 26.14 13.36 -8.62
CA GLU A 125 24.93 12.98 -9.33
C GLU A 125 23.70 13.15 -8.44
N LYS A 126 22.59 13.60 -9.02
CA LYS A 126 21.29 13.68 -8.32
C LYS A 126 20.72 12.28 -8.09
N VAL A 127 20.01 12.10 -6.99
CA VAL A 127 19.38 10.83 -6.63
C VAL A 127 17.86 10.98 -6.73
N VAL A 128 17.25 10.15 -7.57
CA VAL A 128 15.80 10.05 -7.72
C VAL A 128 15.35 8.70 -7.17
N THR A 129 14.41 8.70 -6.23
CA THR A 129 14.04 7.49 -5.48
C THR A 129 12.57 7.15 -5.68
N PHE A 130 12.33 5.87 -5.96
CA PHE A 130 11.08 5.15 -5.74
C PHE A 130 11.22 4.36 -4.44
N LEU A 131 10.22 4.45 -3.56
CA LEU A 131 10.16 3.67 -2.33
C LEU A 131 8.77 3.05 -2.19
N GLY A 132 8.68 1.72 -2.15
CA GLY A 132 7.41 1.04 -2.00
C GLY A 132 7.42 -0.41 -2.45
N ARG A 133 6.27 -1.07 -2.38
CA ARG A 133 6.11 -2.42 -2.93
C ARG A 133 6.24 -2.38 -4.45
N LEU A 134 7.03 -3.29 -5.02
CA LEU A 134 7.15 -3.42 -6.47
C LEU A 134 6.02 -4.31 -6.99
N THR A 135 4.84 -3.73 -7.12
CA THR A 135 3.62 -4.37 -7.58
C THR A 135 2.96 -3.53 -8.67
N MET A 136 2.07 -4.14 -9.44
CA MET A 136 1.32 -3.49 -10.51
C MET A 136 0.61 -2.20 -10.04
N GLN A 137 0.09 -2.19 -8.80
CA GLN A 137 -0.58 -1.03 -8.21
C GLN A 137 0.36 0.18 -8.08
N LYS A 138 1.62 -0.06 -7.69
CA LYS A 138 2.61 1.01 -7.44
C LYS A 138 3.32 1.52 -8.70
N GLY A 139 3.14 0.85 -9.84
CA GLY A 139 3.60 1.29 -11.14
C GLY A 139 5.13 1.43 -11.28
N PRO A 140 5.95 0.47 -10.79
CA PRO A 140 7.40 0.60 -10.85
C PRO A 140 7.94 0.67 -12.29
N GLU A 141 7.22 0.11 -13.25
CA GLU A 141 7.55 0.18 -14.67
C GLU A 141 7.54 1.63 -15.20
N TYR A 142 6.62 2.46 -14.70
CA TYR A 142 6.59 3.88 -15.09
C TYR A 142 7.78 4.64 -14.55
N PHE A 143 8.32 4.23 -13.39
CA PHE A 143 9.55 4.81 -12.86
C PHE A 143 10.76 4.49 -13.75
N VAL A 144 10.90 3.24 -14.22
CA VAL A 144 11.97 2.85 -15.14
C VAL A 144 11.86 3.57 -16.46
N GLU A 145 10.66 3.68 -17.05
CA GLU A 145 10.47 4.40 -18.31
C GLU A 145 10.73 5.91 -18.15
N ALA A 146 10.29 6.51 -17.05
CA ALA A 146 10.61 7.91 -16.76
C ALA A 146 12.13 8.12 -16.59
N ALA A 147 12.81 7.21 -15.91
CA ALA A 147 14.26 7.24 -15.77
C ALA A 147 14.97 7.18 -17.15
N ASN A 148 14.51 6.30 -18.03
CA ASN A 148 15.01 6.21 -19.39
C ASN A 148 14.86 7.54 -20.15
N MET A 149 13.70 8.18 -20.06
CA MET A 149 13.44 9.48 -20.67
C MET A 149 14.36 10.59 -20.11
N VAL A 150 14.60 10.59 -18.79
CA VAL A 150 15.50 11.55 -18.14
C VAL A 150 16.94 11.34 -18.59
N LEU A 151 17.41 10.09 -18.66
CA LEU A 151 18.78 9.75 -19.02
C LEU A 151 19.13 10.08 -20.50
N HIS A 152 18.13 10.22 -21.35
CA HIS A 152 18.33 10.79 -22.69
C HIS A 152 18.66 12.31 -22.69
N ARG A 153 18.35 13.01 -21.60
CA ARG A 153 18.56 14.46 -21.45
C ARG A 153 19.74 14.81 -20.56
N THR A 154 19.98 14.00 -19.53
CA THR A 154 21.07 14.22 -18.58
C THR A 154 21.58 12.89 -18.02
N ARG A 155 22.91 12.78 -17.87
CA ARG A 155 23.55 11.64 -17.23
C ARG A 155 23.93 11.90 -15.78
N ASN A 156 23.71 13.11 -15.27
CA ASN A 156 24.06 13.50 -13.90
C ASN A 156 22.96 13.12 -12.87
N VAL A 157 22.44 11.89 -13.02
CA VAL A 157 21.36 11.37 -12.17
C VAL A 157 21.50 9.86 -11.98
N ARG A 158 21.17 9.40 -10.77
CA ARG A 158 21.01 7.99 -10.40
C ARG A 158 19.60 7.73 -9.90
N PHE A 159 19.16 6.51 -10.07
CA PHE A 159 17.83 6.07 -9.67
C PHE A 159 17.95 4.99 -8.59
N CYS A 160 17.22 5.15 -7.50
CA CYS A 160 17.10 4.14 -6.44
C CYS A 160 15.69 3.58 -6.48
N MET A 161 15.54 2.28 -6.66
CA MET A 161 14.26 1.59 -6.57
C MET A 161 14.27 0.69 -5.34
N ALA A 162 13.81 1.28 -4.21
CA ALA A 162 13.79 0.63 -2.90
C ALA A 162 12.45 -0.06 -2.65
N GLY A 163 12.52 -1.31 -2.20
CA GLY A 163 11.35 -2.13 -1.89
C GLY A 163 11.47 -3.56 -2.39
N SER A 164 10.40 -4.32 -2.27
CA SER A 164 10.29 -5.68 -2.78
C SER A 164 8.89 -5.93 -3.34
N GLY A 165 8.75 -6.97 -4.14
CA GLY A 165 7.48 -7.36 -4.75
C GLY A 165 7.68 -8.27 -5.94
N ASP A 166 6.58 -8.73 -6.50
CA ASP A 166 6.53 -9.66 -7.64
C ASP A 166 7.08 -9.08 -8.96
N MET A 167 7.24 -7.75 -9.02
CA MET A 167 7.78 -7.08 -10.21
C MET A 167 9.29 -6.78 -10.12
N MET A 168 10.01 -7.15 -9.03
CA MET A 168 11.43 -6.81 -8.85
C MET A 168 12.27 -7.26 -10.04
N ASP A 169 12.25 -8.55 -10.37
CA ASP A 169 13.04 -9.11 -11.45
C ASP A 169 12.71 -8.47 -12.80
N ALA A 170 11.40 -8.25 -13.05
CA ALA A 170 10.96 -7.59 -14.27
C ALA A 170 11.50 -6.15 -14.39
N MET A 171 11.63 -5.41 -13.29
CA MET A 171 12.20 -4.05 -13.29
C MET A 171 13.70 -4.05 -13.56
N ILE A 172 14.42 -5.02 -12.99
CA ILE A 172 15.85 -5.18 -13.28
C ILE A 172 16.07 -5.50 -14.77
N TYR A 173 15.29 -6.44 -15.32
CA TYR A 173 15.33 -6.75 -16.75
C TYR A 173 14.96 -5.57 -17.63
N LEU A 174 13.92 -4.83 -17.28
CA LEU A 174 13.50 -3.64 -18.04
C LEU A 174 14.60 -2.56 -18.05
N ALA A 175 15.24 -2.29 -16.92
CA ALA A 175 16.35 -1.36 -16.83
C ALA A 175 17.54 -1.81 -17.71
N ALA A 176 17.83 -3.10 -17.75
CA ALA A 176 18.88 -3.67 -18.61
C ALA A 176 18.50 -3.58 -20.09
N GLU A 177 17.26 -3.89 -20.46
CA GLU A 177 16.74 -3.77 -21.83
C GLU A 177 16.81 -2.33 -22.35
N ARG A 178 16.54 -1.34 -21.49
CA ARG A 178 16.68 0.09 -21.81
C ARG A 178 18.14 0.57 -21.82
N GLY A 179 19.11 -0.27 -21.46
CA GLY A 179 20.53 0.09 -21.40
C GLY A 179 20.87 1.11 -20.32
N ILE A 180 20.12 1.11 -19.22
CA ILE A 180 20.26 2.07 -18.10
C ILE A 180 20.49 1.42 -16.75
N ALA A 181 20.73 0.11 -16.70
CA ALA A 181 20.92 -0.64 -15.45
C ALA A 181 22.10 -0.11 -14.62
N ASP A 182 23.16 0.43 -15.24
CA ASP A 182 24.28 1.06 -14.57
C ASP A 182 23.92 2.33 -13.79
N ARG A 183 22.74 2.88 -14.03
CA ARG A 183 22.20 4.07 -13.37
C ARG A 183 21.21 3.76 -12.28
N PHE A 184 20.86 2.47 -12.11
CA PHE A 184 19.93 2.00 -11.10
C PHE A 184 20.65 1.36 -9.91
N HIS A 185 20.07 1.58 -8.73
CA HIS A 185 20.37 0.86 -7.50
C HIS A 185 19.07 0.21 -6.99
N PHE A 186 19.13 -1.10 -6.74
CA PHE A 186 18.03 -1.91 -6.23
C PHE A 186 18.40 -2.46 -4.85
N PRO A 187 18.24 -1.69 -3.76
CA PRO A 187 18.66 -2.12 -2.43
C PRO A 187 17.78 -3.22 -1.83
N GLY A 188 16.63 -3.50 -2.43
CA GLY A 188 15.66 -4.43 -1.87
C GLY A 188 14.77 -3.79 -0.80
N PHE A 189 14.24 -4.64 0.09
CA PHE A 189 13.33 -4.20 1.15
C PHE A 189 14.09 -3.51 2.29
N MET A 190 13.67 -2.32 2.65
CA MET A 190 14.25 -1.50 3.72
C MET A 190 13.35 -1.43 4.94
N ARG A 191 13.91 -1.25 6.13
CA ARG A 191 13.18 -1.14 7.40
C ARG A 191 13.70 -0.02 8.29
N GLY A 192 12.78 0.60 9.03
CA GLY A 192 13.12 1.56 10.08
C GLY A 192 14.05 2.66 9.58
N LYS A 193 15.24 2.78 10.18
CA LYS A 193 16.21 3.84 9.88
C LYS A 193 16.68 3.85 8.41
N GLU A 194 16.79 2.69 7.76
CA GLU A 194 17.24 2.59 6.36
C GLU A 194 16.31 3.35 5.40
N VAL A 195 14.99 3.35 5.68
CA VAL A 195 13.99 4.10 4.89
C VAL A 195 14.30 5.59 4.95
N TYR A 196 14.53 6.11 6.15
CA TYR A 196 14.82 7.55 6.35
C TYR A 196 16.18 7.95 5.78
N GLU A 197 17.18 7.11 5.91
CA GLU A 197 18.49 7.32 5.29
C GLU A 197 18.39 7.39 3.76
N CYS A 198 17.60 6.49 3.17
CA CYS A 198 17.34 6.48 1.74
C CYS A 198 16.59 7.76 1.29
N LEU A 199 15.54 8.17 2.02
CA LEU A 199 14.80 9.39 1.71
C LEU A 199 15.66 10.65 1.91
N LYS A 200 16.48 10.71 2.96
CA LYS A 200 17.42 11.82 3.19
C LYS A 200 18.52 11.92 2.12
N ALA A 201 18.92 10.78 1.55
CA ALA A 201 19.88 10.73 0.45
C ALA A 201 19.25 11.09 -0.90
N SER A 202 17.92 11.22 -0.98
CA SER A 202 17.21 11.51 -2.22
C SER A 202 17.09 13.01 -2.47
N ASP A 203 17.25 13.42 -3.73
CA ASP A 203 16.93 14.77 -4.18
C ASP A 203 15.46 14.86 -4.62
N VAL A 204 14.91 13.77 -5.16
CA VAL A 204 13.51 13.68 -5.60
C VAL A 204 12.93 12.31 -5.21
N TYR A 205 11.78 12.32 -4.57
CA TYR A 205 10.95 11.13 -4.37
C TYR A 205 9.87 11.05 -5.45
N VAL A 206 9.70 9.89 -6.06
CA VAL A 206 8.71 9.66 -7.13
C VAL A 206 7.79 8.50 -6.75
N MET A 207 6.49 8.77 -6.75
CA MET A 207 5.44 7.80 -6.50
C MET A 207 4.54 7.66 -7.73
N PRO A 208 4.87 6.76 -8.70
CA PRO A 208 4.12 6.63 -9.94
C PRO A 208 2.93 5.67 -9.83
N SER A 209 2.34 5.56 -8.64
CA SER A 209 1.25 4.63 -8.36
C SER A 209 0.09 4.82 -9.33
N VAL A 210 -0.42 3.72 -9.88
CA VAL A 210 -1.62 3.71 -10.74
C VAL A 210 -2.88 3.93 -9.89
N SER A 211 -2.87 3.38 -8.69
CA SER A 211 -3.87 3.62 -7.67
C SER A 211 -3.20 3.78 -6.32
N GLU A 212 -3.54 4.84 -5.61
CA GLU A 212 -3.05 5.13 -4.26
C GLU A 212 -4.23 5.50 -3.36
N PRO A 213 -4.85 4.53 -2.68
CA PRO A 213 -6.01 4.76 -1.84
C PRO A 213 -5.79 5.82 -0.75
N PHE A 214 -4.58 5.85 -0.16
CA PHE A 214 -4.21 6.86 0.82
C PHE A 214 -2.78 7.40 0.63
N GLY A 215 -1.78 6.52 0.51
CA GLY A 215 -0.38 6.92 0.39
C GLY A 215 0.27 7.30 1.72
N ILE A 216 0.79 6.31 2.47
CA ILE A 216 1.53 6.56 3.72
C ILE A 216 2.94 7.07 3.41
N SER A 217 3.63 6.48 2.44
CA SER A 217 5.02 6.82 2.13
C SER A 217 5.30 8.30 1.81
N PRO A 218 4.38 9.07 1.18
CA PRO A 218 4.59 10.52 1.02
C PRO A 218 4.52 11.32 2.31
N LEU A 219 4.01 10.73 3.40
CA LEU A 219 3.91 11.38 4.71
C LEU A 219 5.13 11.10 5.60
N GLU A 220 5.95 10.11 5.23
CA GLU A 220 7.21 9.76 5.89
C GLU A 220 8.33 10.69 5.44
#